data_2a9f544816c4d542dc4233d54c4ebd63
#
_entry.id   2a9f544816c4d542dc4233d54c4ebd63
#
_cell.length_a   1.000
_cell.length_b   1.000
_cell.length_c   1.000
_cell.angle_alpha   90.00
_cell.angle_beta   90.00
_cell.angle_gamma   90.00
#
_symmetry.space_group_name_H-M   'P 1'
#
loop_
_entity.id
_entity.type
_entity.pdbx_description
1 polymer ?
#
loop_
_entity_poly.entity_id
_entity_poly.type
_entity_poly.pdbx_seq_one_letter_code
_entity_poly.pdbx_strand_id
1 'polypeptide(L)'
;MDDEVEGMTIALTPVQMAAVLGGEDVPESASLSNRLWGTVGLVGGVVELVGAGILCVAPEPTMVTKAGCVVLGVHGFDTLATSGRQVWTGTPQRTATAVTASSAAEALGASRETADGIGLAVDVAVPLVVASGLGAARIVAVMRGGRIRLVEHEAAAGSRLGGHTMARHVGQTDAQLLARVRTATRPGPRAVSTFADLATAERAITETLRANAAA
;
A
#
# COMPACT_ATOMS: atom_id res chain seq x y z
N MET A 1 -23.99 56.64 -5.02
CA MET A 1 -24.24 55.26 -5.44
C MET A 1 -23.02 54.51 -4.97
N ASP A 2 -23.10 54.13 -3.67
CA ASP A 2 -21.97 53.54 -2.96
C ASP A 2 -21.94 52.04 -3.30
N ASP A 3 -20.93 51.61 -4.09
CA ASP A 3 -20.62 50.20 -4.27
C ASP A 3 -20.10 49.66 -2.95
N GLU A 4 -20.99 49.08 -2.15
CA GLU A 4 -20.60 48.21 -1.03
C GLU A 4 -19.91 46.99 -1.65
N VAL A 5 -18.58 47.03 -1.61
CA VAL A 5 -17.77 45.81 -1.80
C VAL A 5 -18.12 44.91 -0.63
N GLU A 6 -18.94 43.88 -0.85
CA GLU A 6 -19.13 42.81 0.12
C GLU A 6 -17.77 42.14 0.38
N GLY A 7 -17.04 42.70 1.34
CA GLY A 7 -15.75 42.19 1.77
C GLY A 7 -15.93 40.90 2.57
N MET A 8 -15.21 39.85 2.20
CA MET A 8 -15.08 38.64 3.00
C MET A 8 -14.51 39.04 4.38
N THR A 9 -15.24 38.80 5.45
CA THR A 9 -14.76 39.04 6.81
C THR A 9 -14.01 37.79 7.29
N ILE A 10 -12.69 37.88 7.45
CA ILE A 10 -11.85 36.81 7.99
C ILE A 10 -11.64 37.12 9.48
N ALA A 11 -12.11 36.25 10.35
CA ALA A 11 -11.85 36.35 11.79
C ALA A 11 -10.51 35.61 12.09
N LEU A 12 -9.49 36.37 12.44
CA LEU A 12 -8.19 35.84 12.86
C LEU A 12 -8.04 35.95 14.39
N THR A 13 -7.39 34.97 14.99
CA THR A 13 -6.94 35.11 16.40
C THR A 13 -5.79 36.11 16.46
N PRO A 14 -5.50 36.70 17.62
CA PRO A 14 -4.37 37.64 17.77
C PRO A 14 -3.02 37.06 17.33
N VAL A 15 -2.82 35.77 17.56
CA VAL A 15 -1.58 35.04 17.12
C VAL A 15 -1.52 34.92 15.61
N GLN A 16 -2.63 34.56 14.98
CA GLN A 16 -2.71 34.49 13.52
C GLN A 16 -2.53 35.87 12.86
N MET A 17 -3.11 36.90 13.46
CA MET A 17 -2.94 38.29 12.99
C MET A 17 -1.45 38.71 13.10
N ALA A 18 -0.79 38.39 14.20
CA ALA A 18 0.62 38.71 14.39
C ALA A 18 1.51 37.98 13.35
N ALA A 19 1.21 36.71 13.06
CA ALA A 19 1.93 35.92 12.04
C ALA A 19 1.75 36.51 10.63
N VAL A 20 0.53 36.89 10.25
CA VAL A 20 0.25 37.54 8.97
C VAL A 20 0.98 38.89 8.85
N LEU A 21 1.00 39.68 9.90
CA LEU A 21 1.71 40.96 9.92
C LEU A 21 3.23 40.81 9.92
N GLY A 22 3.72 39.70 10.47
CA GLY A 22 5.16 39.33 10.45
C GLY A 22 5.60 38.69 9.15
N GLY A 23 4.69 38.43 8.22
CA GLY A 23 5.01 37.70 6.98
C GLY A 23 5.26 36.22 7.22
N GLU A 24 4.85 35.65 8.34
CA GLU A 24 4.94 34.26 8.69
C GLU A 24 3.69 33.49 8.24
N ASP A 25 3.85 32.22 7.92
CA ASP A 25 2.70 31.34 7.62
C ASP A 25 1.79 31.21 8.84
N VAL A 26 0.49 31.45 8.64
CA VAL A 26 -0.50 31.32 9.73
C VAL A 26 -0.61 29.85 10.12
N PRO A 27 -0.30 29.46 11.37
CA PRO A 27 -0.41 28.07 11.76
C PRO A 27 -1.86 27.59 11.66
N GLU A 28 -2.03 26.45 10.98
CA GLU A 28 -3.36 25.86 10.82
C GLU A 28 -3.93 25.47 12.19
N SER A 29 -5.18 25.88 12.45
CA SER A 29 -5.83 25.59 13.72
C SER A 29 -6.11 24.10 13.90
N ALA A 30 -5.98 23.62 15.14
CA ALA A 30 -6.34 22.25 15.49
C ALA A 30 -7.80 21.94 15.12
N SER A 31 -8.02 20.85 14.39
CA SER A 31 -9.35 20.44 13.95
C SER A 31 -9.63 18.97 14.19
N LEU A 32 -10.92 18.65 14.34
CA LEU A 32 -11.36 17.24 14.41
C LEU A 32 -11.04 16.49 13.11
N SER A 33 -11.19 17.15 11.97
CA SER A 33 -10.84 16.58 10.66
C SER A 33 -9.39 16.13 10.62
N ASN A 34 -8.45 16.96 11.07
CA ASN A 34 -7.03 16.61 11.12
C ASN A 34 -6.76 15.42 12.04
N ARG A 35 -7.47 15.32 13.18
CA ARG A 35 -7.37 14.14 14.07
C ARG A 35 -7.88 12.87 13.41
N LEU A 36 -8.99 12.94 12.66
CA LEU A 36 -9.54 11.82 11.92
C LEU A 36 -8.56 11.36 10.81
N TRP A 37 -8.02 12.29 10.04
CA TRP A 37 -7.01 11.97 9.04
C TRP A 37 -5.72 11.38 9.66
N GLY A 38 -5.30 11.90 10.80
CA GLY A 38 -4.21 11.32 11.57
C GLY A 38 -4.51 9.89 12.02
N THR A 39 -5.75 9.58 12.39
CA THR A 39 -6.16 8.21 12.75
C THR A 39 -6.09 7.27 11.55
N VAL A 40 -6.51 7.72 10.38
CA VAL A 40 -6.37 6.95 9.12
C VAL A 40 -4.89 6.67 8.82
N GLY A 41 -4.03 7.67 8.96
CA GLY A 41 -2.59 7.52 8.79
C GLY A 41 -1.97 6.56 9.82
N LEU A 42 -2.41 6.58 11.08
CA LEU A 42 -1.98 5.60 12.09
C LEU A 42 -2.28 4.16 11.66
N VAL A 43 -3.49 3.90 11.17
CA VAL A 43 -3.87 2.58 10.66
C VAL A 43 -2.99 2.20 9.47
N GLY A 44 -2.76 3.13 8.54
CA GLY A 44 -1.86 2.93 7.40
C GLY A 44 -0.44 2.55 7.83
N GLY A 45 0.16 3.32 8.72
CA GLY A 45 1.50 3.06 9.25
C GLY A 45 1.62 1.70 9.96
N VAL A 46 0.60 1.29 10.72
CA VAL A 46 0.57 -0.05 11.32
C VAL A 46 0.53 -1.14 10.24
N VAL A 47 -0.30 -0.99 9.22
CA VAL A 47 -0.38 -1.96 8.11
C VAL A 47 0.96 -2.07 7.38
N GLU A 48 1.65 -0.96 7.14
CA GLU A 48 2.98 -0.95 6.52
C GLU A 48 4.03 -1.66 7.39
N LEU A 49 4.03 -1.41 8.71
CA LEU A 49 4.96 -2.06 9.64
C LEU A 49 4.72 -3.57 9.73
N VAL A 50 3.46 -4.02 9.74
CA VAL A 50 3.13 -5.44 9.67
C VAL A 50 3.61 -6.04 8.33
N GLY A 51 3.35 -5.35 7.23
CA GLY A 51 3.86 -5.73 5.90
C GLY A 51 5.38 -5.81 5.86
N ALA A 52 6.08 -4.83 6.42
CA ALA A 52 7.53 -4.84 6.55
C ALA A 52 8.01 -6.05 7.36
N GLY A 53 7.39 -6.34 8.50
CA GLY A 53 7.71 -7.51 9.32
C GLY A 53 7.61 -8.83 8.54
N ILE A 54 6.54 -9.00 7.77
CA ILE A 54 6.36 -10.17 6.90
C ILE A 54 7.49 -10.26 5.86
N LEU A 55 7.85 -9.14 5.23
CA LEU A 55 8.93 -9.10 4.24
C LEU A 55 10.31 -9.37 4.85
N CYS A 56 10.54 -8.95 6.09
CA CYS A 56 11.77 -9.22 6.81
C CYS A 56 12.03 -10.71 7.03
N VAL A 57 10.99 -11.48 7.35
CA VAL A 57 11.10 -12.91 7.66
C VAL A 57 10.89 -13.80 6.44
N ALA A 58 10.39 -13.26 5.33
CA ALA A 58 10.14 -14.02 4.11
C ALA A 58 11.44 -14.67 3.59
N PRO A 59 11.46 -15.99 3.39
CA PRO A 59 12.61 -16.67 2.83
C PRO A 59 12.68 -16.40 1.32
N GLU A 60 13.72 -15.68 0.89
CA GLU A 60 13.96 -15.49 -0.54
C GLU A 60 15.44 -15.22 -0.85
N PRO A 61 15.97 -15.71 -1.99
CA PRO A 61 17.38 -15.60 -2.31
C PRO A 61 17.79 -14.25 -2.96
N THR A 62 16.82 -13.42 -3.38
CA THR A 62 17.10 -12.23 -4.21
C THR A 62 17.32 -10.95 -3.40
N MET A 63 17.12 -10.99 -2.09
CA MET A 63 17.18 -9.84 -1.16
C MET A 63 16.15 -8.72 -1.46
N VAL A 64 15.24 -8.91 -2.42
CA VAL A 64 14.22 -7.91 -2.79
C VAL A 64 13.21 -7.71 -1.66
N THR A 65 12.80 -8.79 -0.98
CA THR A 65 11.91 -8.69 0.18
C THR A 65 12.59 -7.95 1.34
N LYS A 66 13.90 -8.13 1.51
CA LYS A 66 14.67 -7.43 2.56
C LYS A 66 14.74 -5.94 2.26
N ALA A 67 14.98 -5.55 1.01
CA ALA A 67 14.91 -4.15 0.61
C ALA A 67 13.50 -3.57 0.83
N GLY A 68 12.46 -4.29 0.42
CA GLY A 68 11.07 -3.91 0.68
C GLY A 68 10.74 -3.79 2.17
N CYS A 69 11.28 -4.70 3.02
CA CYS A 69 11.16 -4.62 4.46
C CYS A 69 11.74 -3.30 5.01
N VAL A 70 12.95 -2.93 4.59
CA VAL A 70 13.60 -1.70 5.07
C VAL A 70 12.81 -0.47 4.63
N VAL A 71 12.44 -0.40 3.35
CA VAL A 71 11.70 0.75 2.81
C VAL A 71 10.35 0.91 3.50
N LEU A 72 9.54 -0.16 3.56
CA LEU A 72 8.23 -0.10 4.23
C LEU A 72 8.36 0.09 5.75
N GLY A 73 9.39 -0.46 6.37
CA GLY A 73 9.62 -0.30 7.80
C GLY A 73 9.93 1.14 8.17
N VAL A 74 10.83 1.79 7.43
CA VAL A 74 11.19 3.19 7.65
C VAL A 74 10.00 4.11 7.34
N HIS A 75 9.34 3.90 6.19
CA HIS A 75 8.18 4.70 5.79
C HIS A 75 7.00 4.51 6.75
N GLY A 76 6.66 3.28 7.12
CA GLY A 76 5.56 2.99 8.04
C GLY A 76 5.81 3.55 9.45
N PHE A 77 7.07 3.54 9.92
CA PHE A 77 7.42 4.18 11.20
C PHE A 77 7.26 5.71 11.13
N ASP A 78 7.74 6.34 10.06
CA ASP A 78 7.57 7.77 9.82
C ASP A 78 6.08 8.15 9.76
N THR A 79 5.29 7.40 8.98
CA THR A 79 3.83 7.58 8.88
C THR A 79 3.15 7.44 10.25
N LEU A 80 3.53 6.42 11.02
CA LEU A 80 2.95 6.18 12.35
C LEU A 80 3.28 7.33 13.32
N ALA A 81 4.55 7.76 13.39
CA ALA A 81 5.00 8.82 14.28
C ALA A 81 4.35 10.17 13.92
N THR A 82 4.32 10.50 12.63
CA THR A 82 3.72 11.73 12.10
C THR A 82 2.22 11.77 12.32
N SER A 83 1.53 10.67 12.03
CA SER A 83 0.09 10.54 12.25
C SER A 83 -0.29 10.58 13.73
N GLY A 84 0.53 9.97 14.60
CA GLY A 84 0.36 10.06 16.05
C GLY A 84 0.43 11.50 16.55
N ARG A 85 1.41 12.26 16.04
CA ARG A 85 1.52 13.69 16.35
C ARG A 85 0.31 14.48 15.83
N GLN A 86 -0.18 14.18 14.61
CA GLN A 86 -1.36 14.82 14.03
C GLN A 86 -2.63 14.54 14.85
N VAL A 87 -2.82 13.33 15.33
CA VAL A 87 -3.94 12.98 16.23
C VAL A 87 -3.82 13.76 17.54
N TRP A 88 -2.63 13.84 18.11
CA TRP A 88 -2.41 14.52 19.37
C TRP A 88 -2.65 16.03 19.27
N THR A 89 -2.01 16.68 18.29
CA THR A 89 -2.08 18.14 18.13
C THR A 89 -3.36 18.60 17.43
N GLY A 90 -3.94 17.78 16.55
CA GLY A 90 -5.05 18.17 15.66
C GLY A 90 -4.61 19.09 14.52
N THR A 91 -3.32 19.31 14.34
CA THR A 91 -2.75 20.08 13.22
C THR A 91 -2.19 19.13 12.15
N PRO A 92 -2.26 19.51 10.85
CA PRO A 92 -1.69 18.67 9.80
C PRO A 92 -0.19 18.49 10.02
N GLN A 93 0.25 17.28 9.79
CA GLN A 93 1.66 16.91 9.88
C GLN A 93 2.09 16.30 8.55
N ARG A 94 3.35 16.49 8.18
CA ARG A 94 3.94 15.91 6.97
C ARG A 94 4.97 14.88 7.36
N THR A 95 4.97 13.75 6.68
CA THR A 95 6.01 12.73 6.82
C THR A 95 7.36 13.24 6.35
N ALA A 96 8.45 12.69 6.87
CA ALA A 96 9.77 13.01 6.38
C ALA A 96 9.95 12.65 4.89
N THR A 97 9.27 11.59 4.44
CA THR A 97 9.20 11.21 3.02
C THR A 97 8.60 12.34 2.18
N ALA A 98 7.42 12.85 2.56
CA ALA A 98 6.77 13.95 1.84
C ALA A 98 7.62 15.23 1.85
N VAL A 99 8.20 15.59 3.00
CA VAL A 99 9.08 16.77 3.12
C VAL A 99 10.31 16.64 2.24
N THR A 100 10.98 15.49 2.25
CA THR A 100 12.17 15.27 1.44
C THR A 100 11.86 15.36 -0.06
N ALA A 101 10.76 14.73 -0.48
CA ALA A 101 10.35 14.76 -1.89
C ALA A 101 9.96 16.17 -2.35
N SER A 102 9.23 16.94 -1.52
CA SER A 102 8.90 18.33 -1.86
C SER A 102 10.14 19.22 -1.90
N SER A 103 11.06 19.09 -0.94
CA SER A 103 12.31 19.86 -0.96
C SER A 103 13.17 19.55 -2.19
N ALA A 104 13.20 18.28 -2.62
CA ALA A 104 13.89 17.90 -3.86
C ALA A 104 13.21 18.52 -5.10
N ALA A 105 11.88 18.53 -5.14
CA ALA A 105 11.14 19.16 -6.24
C ALA A 105 11.37 20.68 -6.30
N GLU A 106 11.40 21.37 -5.18
CA GLU A 106 11.74 22.79 -5.09
C GLU A 106 13.17 23.06 -5.59
N ALA A 107 14.15 22.24 -5.18
CA ALA A 107 15.52 22.34 -5.65
C ALA A 107 15.65 22.14 -7.17
N LEU A 108 14.74 21.41 -7.79
CA LEU A 108 14.62 21.23 -9.24
C LEU A 108 13.81 22.32 -9.93
N GLY A 109 13.34 23.34 -9.19
CA GLY A 109 12.66 24.50 -9.75
C GLY A 109 11.12 24.43 -9.72
N ALA A 110 10.52 23.46 -9.04
CA ALA A 110 9.08 23.43 -8.86
C ALA A 110 8.61 24.57 -7.95
N SER A 111 7.41 25.12 -8.21
CA SER A 111 6.78 26.02 -7.24
C SER A 111 6.45 25.28 -5.95
N ARG A 112 6.36 26.01 -4.83
CA ARG A 112 6.06 25.41 -3.52
C ARG A 112 4.78 24.55 -3.53
N GLU A 113 3.71 25.06 -4.15
CA GLU A 113 2.45 24.33 -4.27
C GLU A 113 2.61 23.01 -5.06
N THR A 114 3.33 23.06 -6.18
CA THR A 114 3.64 21.87 -6.99
C THR A 114 4.52 20.89 -6.22
N ALA A 115 5.54 21.39 -5.53
CA ALA A 115 6.44 20.58 -4.74
C ALA A 115 5.72 19.87 -3.58
N ASP A 116 4.80 20.53 -2.92
CA ASP A 116 3.97 19.94 -1.87
C ASP A 116 3.06 18.83 -2.41
N GLY A 117 2.48 19.04 -3.58
CA GLY A 117 1.72 18.00 -4.29
C GLY A 117 2.58 16.79 -4.66
N ILE A 118 3.82 17.03 -5.13
CA ILE A 118 4.80 15.97 -5.43
C ILE A 118 5.16 15.21 -4.14
N GLY A 119 5.42 15.92 -3.04
CA GLY A 119 5.73 15.33 -1.76
C GLY A 119 4.65 14.36 -1.28
N LEU A 120 3.38 14.80 -1.33
CA LEU A 120 2.25 13.95 -0.98
C LEU A 120 2.10 12.75 -1.92
N ALA A 121 2.26 12.96 -3.23
CA ALA A 121 2.16 11.90 -4.23
C ALA A 121 3.24 10.81 -4.02
N VAL A 122 4.46 11.21 -3.70
CA VAL A 122 5.57 10.28 -3.39
C VAL A 122 5.27 9.50 -2.11
N ASP A 123 4.78 10.16 -1.08
CA ASP A 123 4.42 9.53 0.19
C ASP A 123 3.38 8.41 0.01
N VAL A 124 2.33 8.67 -0.76
CA VAL A 124 1.30 7.67 -1.10
C VAL A 124 1.84 6.59 -2.04
N ALA A 125 2.77 6.92 -2.93
CA ALA A 125 3.31 5.99 -3.92
C ALA A 125 4.26 4.95 -3.32
N VAL A 126 5.02 5.28 -2.26
CA VAL A 126 6.04 4.38 -1.67
C VAL A 126 5.49 2.98 -1.35
N PRO A 127 4.42 2.81 -0.56
CA PRO A 127 3.90 1.47 -0.25
C PRO A 127 3.36 0.75 -1.49
N LEU A 128 2.78 1.47 -2.44
CA LEU A 128 2.25 0.90 -3.70
C LEU A 128 3.37 0.40 -4.61
N VAL A 129 4.45 1.16 -4.75
CA VAL A 129 5.62 0.80 -5.55
C VAL A 129 6.32 -0.43 -4.96
N VAL A 130 6.49 -0.48 -3.63
CA VAL A 130 7.08 -1.66 -2.98
C VAL A 130 6.21 -2.89 -3.21
N ALA A 131 4.89 -2.81 -3.02
CA ALA A 131 3.98 -3.92 -3.25
C ALA A 131 4.02 -4.42 -4.70
N SER A 132 4.01 -3.50 -5.66
CA SER A 132 4.07 -3.81 -7.11
C SER A 132 5.43 -4.40 -7.51
N GLY A 133 6.52 -3.82 -7.01
CA GLY A 133 7.88 -4.28 -7.27
C GLY A 133 8.14 -5.70 -6.76
N LEU A 134 7.60 -6.04 -5.60
CA LEU A 134 7.67 -7.41 -5.05
C LEU A 134 6.91 -8.41 -5.92
N GLY A 135 5.74 -8.03 -6.43
CA GLY A 135 4.99 -8.86 -7.37
C GLY A 135 5.78 -9.12 -8.65
N ALA A 136 6.33 -8.07 -9.26
CA ALA A 136 7.14 -8.17 -10.47
C ALA A 136 8.41 -9.01 -10.25
N ALA A 137 9.13 -8.82 -9.13
CA ALA A 137 10.33 -9.58 -8.81
C ALA A 137 10.05 -11.07 -8.67
N ARG A 138 8.92 -11.46 -8.08
CA ARG A 138 8.49 -12.87 -7.99
C ARG A 138 8.22 -13.48 -9.36
N ILE A 139 7.54 -12.76 -10.24
CA ILE A 139 7.29 -13.20 -11.62
C ILE A 139 8.62 -13.41 -12.34
N VAL A 140 9.54 -12.44 -12.28
CA VAL A 140 10.85 -12.53 -12.92
C VAL A 140 11.68 -13.70 -12.38
N ALA A 141 11.64 -13.97 -11.06
CA ALA A 141 12.33 -15.10 -10.46
C ALA A 141 11.80 -16.44 -11.00
N VAL A 142 10.49 -16.60 -11.14
CA VAL A 142 9.87 -17.78 -11.75
C VAL A 142 10.29 -17.92 -13.22
N MET A 143 10.30 -16.83 -13.97
CA MET A 143 10.65 -16.83 -15.40
C MET A 143 12.12 -17.16 -15.66
N ARG A 144 13.05 -16.75 -14.80
CA ARG A 144 14.50 -16.98 -14.95
C ARG A 144 14.99 -18.39 -14.57
N GLY A 145 14.12 -19.29 -14.24
CA GLY A 145 14.48 -20.68 -13.93
C GLY A 145 13.98 -21.17 -12.58
N GLY A 146 13.31 -20.31 -11.81
CA GLY A 146 12.61 -20.71 -10.60
C GLY A 146 11.37 -21.55 -10.94
N ARG A 147 10.92 -22.34 -9.98
CA ARG A 147 9.61 -22.98 -9.99
C ARG A 147 8.72 -22.19 -9.03
N ILE A 148 7.46 -21.93 -9.43
CA ILE A 148 6.52 -21.32 -8.50
C ILE A 148 6.36 -22.23 -7.26
N ARG A 149 6.33 -21.64 -6.09
CA ARG A 149 6.03 -22.33 -4.83
C ARG A 149 4.66 -21.90 -4.37
N LEU A 150 3.66 -22.73 -4.62
CA LEU A 150 2.25 -22.39 -4.35
C LEU A 150 1.99 -22.11 -2.87
N VAL A 151 2.74 -22.74 -1.96
CA VAL A 151 2.67 -22.48 -0.51
C VAL A 151 2.89 -20.99 -0.17
N GLU A 152 3.76 -20.31 -0.92
CA GLU A 152 4.08 -18.89 -0.68
C GLU A 152 3.00 -17.92 -1.19
N HIS A 153 2.08 -18.42 -2.01
CA HIS A 153 1.00 -17.66 -2.63
C HIS A 153 -0.38 -18.00 -2.06
N GLU A 154 -0.47 -19.02 -1.22
CA GLU A 154 -1.74 -19.45 -0.64
C GLU A 154 -2.17 -18.49 0.48
N ALA A 155 -3.46 -18.23 0.57
CA ALA A 155 -4.01 -17.42 1.65
C ALA A 155 -3.82 -18.11 3.00
N ALA A 156 -3.45 -17.36 4.03
CA ALA A 156 -3.48 -17.86 5.40
C ALA A 156 -4.91 -18.29 5.78
N ALA A 157 -5.02 -19.27 6.68
CA ALA A 157 -6.31 -19.79 7.13
C ALA A 157 -7.21 -18.64 7.65
N GLY A 158 -8.40 -18.51 7.05
CA GLY A 158 -9.36 -17.44 7.38
C GLY A 158 -9.12 -16.10 6.67
N SER A 159 -8.02 -15.92 5.92
CA SER A 159 -7.76 -14.73 5.13
C SER A 159 -8.48 -14.77 3.78
N ARG A 160 -8.93 -13.59 3.31
CA ARG A 160 -9.39 -13.39 1.93
C ARG A 160 -8.29 -12.90 0.99
N LEU A 161 -7.12 -12.57 1.56
CA LEU A 161 -5.94 -12.11 0.82
C LEU A 161 -5.05 -13.30 0.50
N GLY A 162 -4.75 -13.51 -0.77
CA GLY A 162 -3.91 -14.61 -1.25
C GLY A 162 -4.66 -15.58 -2.16
N GLY A 163 -3.93 -16.56 -2.69
CA GLY A 163 -4.46 -17.61 -3.54
C GLY A 163 -5.24 -18.66 -2.76
N HIS A 164 -5.92 -19.52 -3.48
CA HIS A 164 -6.63 -20.68 -2.94
C HIS A 164 -6.36 -21.95 -3.78
N THR A 165 -5.27 -21.93 -4.50
CA THR A 165 -4.92 -23.00 -5.46
C THR A 165 -4.71 -24.34 -4.77
N MET A 166 -3.96 -24.35 -3.68
CA MET A 166 -3.73 -25.58 -2.92
C MET A 166 -5.02 -26.08 -2.30
N ALA A 167 -5.74 -25.22 -1.57
CA ALA A 167 -6.95 -25.60 -0.85
C ALA A 167 -8.08 -26.09 -1.74
N ARG A 168 -8.14 -25.63 -3.00
CA ARG A 168 -9.26 -25.95 -3.90
C ARG A 168 -8.93 -26.79 -5.12
N HIS A 169 -7.65 -26.83 -5.51
CA HIS A 169 -7.26 -27.40 -6.80
C HIS A 169 -6.10 -28.39 -6.72
N VAL A 170 -5.68 -28.81 -5.53
CA VAL A 170 -4.62 -29.82 -5.36
C VAL A 170 -5.13 -30.95 -4.48
N GLY A 171 -5.01 -32.19 -4.97
CA GLY A 171 -5.31 -33.40 -4.20
C GLY A 171 -6.79 -33.55 -3.79
N GLN A 172 -7.72 -32.94 -4.52
CA GLN A 172 -9.14 -33.04 -4.20
C GLN A 172 -9.69 -34.41 -4.60
N THR A 173 -10.46 -35.02 -3.74
CA THR A 173 -11.16 -36.28 -4.04
C THR A 173 -12.39 -36.06 -4.92
N ASP A 174 -12.83 -37.11 -5.63
CA ASP A 174 -14.03 -37.05 -6.45
C ASP A 174 -15.27 -36.61 -5.67
N ALA A 175 -15.39 -37.06 -4.40
CA ALA A 175 -16.46 -36.65 -3.51
C ALA A 175 -16.45 -35.15 -3.24
N GLN A 176 -15.27 -34.56 -3.02
CA GLN A 176 -15.10 -33.13 -2.81
C GLN A 176 -15.40 -32.32 -4.08
N LEU A 177 -14.95 -32.81 -5.24
CA LEU A 177 -15.24 -32.19 -6.53
C LEU A 177 -16.75 -32.22 -6.85
N LEU A 178 -17.40 -33.37 -6.62
CA LEU A 178 -18.86 -33.51 -6.78
C LEU A 178 -19.65 -32.61 -5.84
N ALA A 179 -19.24 -32.51 -4.59
CA ALA A 179 -19.87 -31.61 -3.63
C ALA A 179 -19.81 -30.15 -4.10
N ARG A 180 -18.65 -29.71 -4.61
CA ARG A 180 -18.48 -28.35 -5.15
C ARG A 180 -19.38 -28.06 -6.36
N VAL A 181 -19.54 -29.02 -7.27
CA VAL A 181 -20.46 -28.84 -8.40
C VAL A 181 -21.92 -28.73 -7.94
N ARG A 182 -22.31 -29.55 -6.95
CA ARG A 182 -23.70 -29.59 -6.42
C ARG A 182 -24.04 -28.35 -5.59
N THR A 183 -23.08 -27.76 -4.88
CA THR A 183 -23.28 -26.59 -4.01
C THR A 183 -23.07 -25.26 -4.74
N ALA A 184 -22.68 -25.26 -6.00
CA ALA A 184 -22.52 -24.03 -6.78
C ALA A 184 -23.87 -23.33 -6.98
N THR A 185 -24.07 -22.22 -6.27
CA THR A 185 -25.33 -21.43 -6.28
C THR A 185 -25.41 -20.39 -7.39
N ARG A 186 -24.34 -20.19 -8.15
CA ARG A 186 -24.27 -19.25 -9.28
C ARG A 186 -24.10 -20.00 -10.60
N PRO A 187 -24.58 -19.44 -11.73
CA PRO A 187 -24.21 -19.96 -13.03
C PRO A 187 -22.69 -19.79 -13.18
N GLY A 188 -21.96 -20.85 -12.94
CA GLY A 188 -20.51 -20.96 -13.01
C GLY A 188 -20.08 -22.11 -13.90
N PRO A 189 -18.78 -22.32 -14.09
CA PRO A 189 -18.30 -23.44 -14.88
C PRO A 189 -18.84 -24.75 -14.29
N ARG A 190 -19.49 -25.54 -15.14
CA ARG A 190 -20.06 -26.86 -14.76
C ARG A 190 -18.98 -27.93 -14.57
N ALA A 191 -17.71 -27.57 -14.73
CA ALA A 191 -16.56 -28.44 -14.55
C ALA A 191 -15.70 -27.93 -13.39
N VAL A 192 -15.28 -28.85 -12.56
CA VAL A 192 -14.26 -28.64 -11.53
C VAL A 192 -13.13 -29.63 -11.79
N SER A 193 -11.90 -29.20 -11.50
CA SER A 193 -10.71 -30.01 -11.71
C SER A 193 -9.78 -29.95 -10.50
N THR A 194 -8.87 -30.89 -10.44
CA THR A 194 -7.81 -30.93 -9.44
C THR A 194 -6.51 -31.36 -10.09
N PHE A 195 -5.38 -30.88 -9.58
CA PHE A 195 -4.07 -31.47 -9.82
C PHE A 195 -3.89 -32.69 -8.89
N ALA A 196 -3.23 -33.72 -9.37
CA ALA A 196 -3.00 -34.93 -8.58
C ALA A 196 -2.22 -34.61 -7.28
N ASP A 197 -1.21 -33.76 -7.40
CA ASP A 197 -0.34 -33.35 -6.29
C ASP A 197 0.21 -31.93 -6.49
N LEU A 198 0.87 -31.43 -5.44
CA LEU A 198 1.45 -30.09 -5.41
C LEU A 198 2.55 -29.91 -6.47
N ALA A 199 3.40 -30.90 -6.67
CA ALA A 199 4.50 -30.81 -7.62
C ALA A 199 4.00 -30.70 -9.06
N THR A 200 2.92 -31.39 -9.39
CA THR A 200 2.23 -31.32 -10.68
C THR A 200 1.59 -29.94 -10.88
N ALA A 201 0.93 -29.40 -9.85
CA ALA A 201 0.35 -28.06 -9.89
C ALA A 201 1.42 -26.99 -10.11
N GLU A 202 2.50 -27.01 -9.33
CA GLU A 202 3.60 -26.05 -9.43
C GLU A 202 4.31 -26.11 -10.80
N ARG A 203 4.48 -27.32 -11.35
CA ARG A 203 5.06 -27.50 -12.69
C ARG A 203 4.17 -26.89 -13.75
N ALA A 204 2.89 -27.27 -13.79
CA ALA A 204 1.94 -26.80 -14.80
C ALA A 204 1.79 -25.27 -14.77
N ILE A 205 1.68 -24.67 -13.57
CA ILE A 205 1.58 -23.23 -13.42
C ILE A 205 2.88 -22.53 -13.83
N THR A 206 4.04 -23.08 -13.45
CA THR A 206 5.35 -22.55 -13.86
C THR A 206 5.50 -22.54 -15.38
N GLU A 207 5.14 -23.63 -16.04
CA GLU A 207 5.20 -23.76 -17.50
C GLU A 207 4.24 -22.77 -18.17
N THR A 208 3.03 -22.65 -17.67
CA THR A 208 2.04 -21.67 -18.17
C THR A 208 2.55 -20.24 -18.05
N LEU A 209 3.12 -19.87 -16.89
CA LEU A 209 3.70 -18.54 -16.69
C LEU A 209 4.87 -18.28 -17.66
N ARG A 210 5.73 -19.27 -17.88
CA ARG A 210 6.84 -19.14 -18.83
C ARG A 210 6.37 -18.99 -20.26
N ALA A 211 5.36 -19.78 -20.66
CA ALA A 211 4.83 -19.72 -22.02
C ALA A 211 4.14 -18.39 -22.34
N ASN A 212 3.63 -17.69 -21.33
CA ASN A 212 2.92 -16.41 -21.48
C ASN A 212 3.76 -15.21 -21.01
N ALA A 213 5.05 -15.38 -20.81
CA ALA A 213 5.95 -14.33 -20.32
C ALA A 213 6.11 -13.14 -21.28
N ALA A 214 5.77 -13.30 -22.54
CA ALA A 214 5.91 -12.29 -23.61
C ALA A 214 4.57 -11.61 -23.98
N ALA A 215 3.46 -12.00 -23.33
CA ALA A 215 2.17 -11.37 -23.48
C ALA A 215 1.95 -10.28 -22.43
#